data_78505cfb5c2e40abc52769703d9d8831
#
_entry.id   78505cfb5c2e40abc52769703d9d8831
#
_cell.length_a   1.000
_cell.length_b   1.000
_cell.length_c   1.000
_cell.angle_alpha   90.00
_cell.angle_beta   90.00
_cell.angle_gamma   90.00
#
_symmetry.space_group_name_H-M   'P 1'
#
loop_
_entity.id
_entity.type
_entity.pdbx_description
1 polymer ?
#
loop_
_entity_poly.entity_id
_entity_poly.type
_entity_poly.pdbx_seq_one_letter_code
_entity_poly.pdbx_strand_id
1 'polypeptide(L)'
;MKKIVLIGAGSAVFGLGTINDIFQSESLVGSTIVLHDINENSLKKIAEAAEKFRAEHNLNFVIRPVSDRLEALKDADFCVISIEVGHRFDLWDMDWKIPLQFGFKQIYGENGGPGGLFHSLRIIPPILAICEDIQAICPEAFVFNYSNPMQRICHSVTTKFPQLKFVGLCHEIYSMEVQLPLLLNTDRSNINFRAGGLNHLSILVDANFKDTGKDAYPIIHQKFEKFYSKYENIYDNYHHSKPGGERGVFFQLYQKYGFLPITVDSHLGEYLSWGHSIADHDGINEFYTNYKKKCMSFSEAESQYSKFFNLEKRSHERIIPILEAILEDKNSEEAAVNIPNNGCINDLPEDIVVEVPAKVNSLGVHGIRLNNYPRAFCSLLNSQVGCIRMTTEAVLNQSKSDAYFALLADPVVDDARSAEKLLDTMIELQNDYLGYLN
;
A
#
# COMPACT_ATOMS: atom_id res chain seq x y z
N MET A 1 18.02 -10.76 -20.54
CA MET A 1 17.13 -11.58 -19.69
C MET A 1 17.21 -11.02 -18.29
N LYS A 2 16.07 -10.81 -17.62
CA LYS A 2 16.01 -10.23 -16.28
C LYS A 2 15.64 -11.28 -15.24
N LYS A 3 16.00 -11.04 -13.99
CA LYS A 3 15.59 -11.86 -12.85
C LYS A 3 14.70 -11.06 -11.93
N ILE A 4 13.46 -11.52 -11.77
CA ILE A 4 12.43 -10.90 -10.93
C ILE A 4 12.19 -11.84 -9.76
N VAL A 5 12.37 -11.36 -8.53
CA VAL A 5 12.16 -12.12 -7.30
C VAL A 5 10.89 -11.63 -6.62
N LEU A 6 9.90 -12.51 -6.49
CA LEU A 6 8.67 -12.24 -5.75
C LEU A 6 8.81 -12.82 -4.35
N ILE A 7 8.89 -11.95 -3.34
CA ILE A 7 9.07 -12.30 -1.93
C ILE A 7 7.71 -12.21 -1.22
N GLY A 8 7.24 -13.33 -0.65
CA GLY A 8 5.87 -13.50 -0.19
C GLY A 8 4.97 -14.05 -1.31
N ALA A 9 5.55 -14.78 -2.26
CA ALA A 9 4.84 -15.32 -3.43
C ALA A 9 3.75 -16.32 -3.06
N GLY A 10 3.77 -16.89 -1.85
CA GLY A 10 2.71 -17.74 -1.29
C GLY A 10 1.38 -17.04 -1.08
N SER A 11 1.34 -15.71 -1.13
CA SER A 11 0.10 -14.94 -1.19
C SER A 11 -0.61 -15.18 -2.51
N ALA A 12 -1.68 -15.98 -2.48
CA ALA A 12 -2.36 -16.42 -3.69
C ALA A 12 -2.95 -15.26 -4.52
N VAL A 13 -3.44 -14.20 -3.90
CA VAL A 13 -4.04 -13.06 -4.62
C VAL A 13 -2.98 -12.22 -5.32
N PHE A 14 -1.98 -11.75 -4.58
CA PHE A 14 -0.94 -10.87 -5.13
C PHE A 14 0.06 -11.63 -6.00
N GLY A 15 0.52 -12.81 -5.54
CA GLY A 15 1.51 -13.62 -6.27
C GLY A 15 1.03 -14.03 -7.65
N LEU A 16 -0.19 -14.60 -7.75
CA LEU A 16 -0.76 -15.03 -9.03
C LEU A 16 -1.05 -13.84 -9.96
N GLY A 17 -1.57 -12.74 -9.43
CA GLY A 17 -1.84 -11.52 -10.21
C GLY A 17 -0.56 -10.94 -10.82
N THR A 18 0.50 -10.83 -10.04
CA THR A 18 1.81 -10.32 -10.50
C THR A 18 2.43 -11.24 -11.56
N ILE A 19 2.38 -12.56 -11.36
CA ILE A 19 2.86 -13.54 -12.36
C ILE A 19 2.06 -13.40 -13.66
N ASN A 20 0.73 -13.28 -13.57
CA ASN A 20 -0.14 -13.08 -14.73
C ASN A 20 0.26 -11.85 -15.55
N ASP A 21 0.54 -10.75 -14.89
CA ASP A 21 0.93 -9.51 -15.56
C ASP A 21 2.34 -9.59 -16.16
N ILE A 22 3.28 -10.31 -15.51
CA ILE A 22 4.60 -10.61 -16.08
C ILE A 22 4.45 -11.40 -17.38
N PHE A 23 3.58 -12.40 -17.43
CA PHE A 23 3.35 -13.22 -18.63
C PHE A 23 2.83 -12.42 -19.83
N GLN A 24 2.22 -11.27 -19.59
CA GLN A 24 1.68 -10.38 -20.62
C GLN A 24 2.66 -9.27 -21.06
N SER A 25 3.84 -9.20 -20.44
CA SER A 25 4.84 -8.18 -20.74
C SER A 25 5.80 -8.63 -21.81
N GLU A 26 5.80 -7.97 -22.96
CA GLU A 26 6.76 -8.23 -24.05
C GLU A 26 8.20 -7.93 -23.63
N SER A 27 8.40 -6.87 -22.83
CA SER A 27 9.72 -6.45 -22.34
C SER A 27 10.35 -7.41 -21.34
N LEU A 28 9.54 -8.27 -20.73
CA LEU A 28 9.98 -9.27 -19.76
C LEU A 28 10.12 -10.67 -20.34
N VAL A 29 9.79 -10.88 -21.61
CA VAL A 29 9.94 -12.20 -22.27
C VAL A 29 11.37 -12.71 -22.12
N GLY A 30 11.51 -14.01 -21.78
CA GLY A 30 12.79 -14.66 -21.51
C GLY A 30 13.33 -14.46 -20.09
N SER A 31 12.62 -13.75 -19.22
CA SER A 31 13.04 -13.50 -17.83
C SER A 31 12.84 -14.73 -16.94
N THR A 32 13.62 -14.76 -15.85
CA THR A 32 13.45 -15.73 -14.77
C THR A 32 12.58 -15.09 -13.67
N ILE A 33 11.49 -15.75 -13.32
CA ILE A 33 10.60 -15.42 -12.22
C ILE A 33 10.95 -16.34 -11.05
N VAL A 34 11.57 -15.79 -10.01
CA VAL A 34 11.86 -16.51 -8.78
C VAL A 34 10.74 -16.25 -7.79
N LEU A 35 10.12 -17.33 -7.33
CA LEU A 35 9.09 -17.30 -6.31
C LEU A 35 9.73 -17.68 -4.98
N HIS A 36 9.68 -16.79 -4.00
CA HIS A 36 10.18 -17.03 -2.65
C HIS A 36 9.09 -16.86 -1.62
N ASP A 37 8.95 -17.83 -0.74
CA ASP A 37 8.06 -17.80 0.42
C ASP A 37 8.60 -18.71 1.53
N ILE A 38 8.30 -18.35 2.78
CA ILE A 38 8.61 -19.20 3.96
C ILE A 38 7.67 -20.40 4.06
N ASN A 39 6.48 -20.31 3.46
CA ASN A 39 5.54 -21.42 3.36
C ASN A 39 5.80 -22.24 2.08
N GLU A 40 6.64 -23.26 2.20
CA GLU A 40 7.03 -24.12 1.08
C GLU A 40 5.83 -24.79 0.39
N ASN A 41 4.76 -25.09 1.12
CA ASN A 41 3.57 -25.72 0.58
C ASN A 41 2.80 -24.78 -0.36
N SER A 42 2.57 -23.54 0.08
CA SER A 42 1.96 -22.50 -0.76
C SER A 42 2.85 -22.15 -1.94
N LEU A 43 4.17 -22.01 -1.72
CA LEU A 43 5.16 -21.76 -2.75
C LEU A 43 5.11 -22.80 -3.88
N LYS A 44 5.10 -24.09 -3.52
CA LYS A 44 5.03 -25.18 -4.48
C LYS A 44 3.75 -25.13 -5.32
N LYS A 45 2.59 -24.94 -4.68
CA LYS A 45 1.28 -24.89 -5.37
C LYS A 45 1.20 -23.75 -6.38
N ILE A 46 1.68 -22.58 -6.01
CA ILE A 46 1.69 -21.40 -6.91
C ILE A 46 2.66 -21.63 -8.07
N ALA A 47 3.83 -22.18 -7.80
CA ALA A 47 4.80 -22.50 -8.84
C ALA A 47 4.27 -23.55 -9.84
N GLU A 48 3.62 -24.60 -9.35
CA GLU A 48 2.99 -25.63 -10.19
C GLU A 48 1.87 -25.04 -11.07
N ALA A 49 1.02 -24.18 -10.52
CA ALA A 49 -0.05 -23.51 -11.26
C ALA A 49 0.51 -22.58 -12.36
N ALA A 50 1.53 -21.78 -12.02
CA ALA A 50 2.19 -20.87 -12.95
C ALA A 50 2.93 -21.62 -14.06
N GLU A 51 3.65 -22.70 -13.72
CA GLU A 51 4.38 -23.51 -14.70
C GLU A 51 3.43 -24.24 -15.65
N LYS A 52 2.32 -24.77 -15.14
CA LYS A 52 1.27 -25.38 -15.96
C LYS A 52 0.74 -24.39 -17.00
N PHE A 53 0.33 -23.19 -16.55
CA PHE A 53 -0.19 -22.16 -17.44
C PHE A 53 0.86 -21.70 -18.46
N ARG A 54 2.12 -21.48 -18.03
CA ARG A 54 3.25 -21.15 -18.89
C ARG A 54 3.43 -22.18 -20.01
N ALA A 55 3.40 -23.48 -19.66
CA ALA A 55 3.59 -24.58 -20.61
C ALA A 55 2.41 -24.70 -21.59
N GLU A 56 1.17 -24.61 -21.12
CA GLU A 56 -0.05 -24.66 -21.95
C GLU A 56 -0.09 -23.55 -23.01
N HIS A 57 0.46 -22.37 -22.70
CA HIS A 57 0.48 -21.20 -23.60
C HIS A 57 1.82 -20.98 -24.30
N ASN A 58 2.78 -21.90 -24.13
CA ASN A 58 4.14 -21.81 -24.69
C ASN A 58 4.84 -20.47 -24.39
N LEU A 59 4.67 -19.94 -23.16
CA LEU A 59 5.25 -18.67 -22.76
C LEU A 59 6.75 -18.84 -22.46
N ASN A 60 7.57 -17.93 -23.00
CA ASN A 60 9.02 -17.96 -22.84
C ASN A 60 9.45 -17.29 -21.54
N PHE A 61 9.26 -17.98 -20.42
CA PHE A 61 9.72 -17.59 -19.07
C PHE A 61 10.29 -18.80 -18.34
N VAL A 62 11.12 -18.56 -17.33
CA VAL A 62 11.61 -19.59 -16.41
C VAL A 62 11.02 -19.32 -15.03
N ILE A 63 10.32 -20.30 -14.45
CA ILE A 63 9.74 -20.18 -13.11
C ILE A 63 10.59 -21.03 -12.16
N ARG A 64 11.02 -20.42 -11.03
CA ARG A 64 11.83 -21.09 -10.01
C ARG A 64 11.26 -20.87 -8.63
N PRO A 65 10.66 -21.87 -7.96
CA PRO A 65 10.39 -21.82 -6.54
C PRO A 65 11.70 -21.98 -5.77
N VAL A 66 11.99 -21.08 -4.83
CA VAL A 66 13.20 -21.08 -4.00
C VAL A 66 12.84 -20.71 -2.57
N SER A 67 13.03 -21.62 -1.63
CA SER A 67 12.74 -21.38 -0.20
C SER A 67 13.88 -20.65 0.52
N ASP A 68 15.12 -20.79 0.06
CA ASP A 68 16.26 -20.03 0.57
C ASP A 68 16.29 -18.61 -0.04
N ARG A 69 16.10 -17.59 0.81
CA ARG A 69 16.08 -16.20 0.38
C ARG A 69 17.41 -15.73 -0.20
N LEU A 70 18.54 -16.17 0.38
CA LEU A 70 19.84 -15.75 -0.12
C LEU A 70 20.13 -16.32 -1.51
N GLU A 71 19.66 -17.54 -1.81
CA GLU A 71 19.73 -18.12 -3.13
C GLU A 71 18.77 -17.41 -4.11
N ALA A 72 17.56 -17.09 -3.65
CA ALA A 72 16.56 -16.38 -4.45
C ALA A 72 17.07 -15.02 -4.94
N LEU A 73 17.79 -14.29 -4.10
CA LEU A 73 18.27 -12.93 -4.38
C LEU A 73 19.50 -12.86 -5.30
N LYS A 74 20.28 -13.93 -5.47
CA LYS A 74 21.48 -13.89 -6.35
C LYS A 74 21.14 -13.37 -7.74
N ASP A 75 21.85 -12.35 -8.20
CA ASP A 75 21.68 -11.73 -9.52
C ASP A 75 20.27 -11.20 -9.80
N ALA A 76 19.52 -10.78 -8.77
CA ALA A 76 18.21 -10.19 -8.95
C ALA A 76 18.32 -8.78 -9.55
N ASP A 77 17.51 -8.50 -10.59
CA ASP A 77 17.34 -7.16 -11.15
C ASP A 77 16.18 -6.42 -10.45
N PHE A 78 15.14 -7.16 -10.06
CA PHE A 78 13.94 -6.63 -9.45
C PHE A 78 13.50 -7.52 -8.28
N CYS A 79 13.21 -6.90 -7.15
CA CYS A 79 12.65 -7.56 -5.97
C CYS A 79 11.27 -6.96 -5.66
N VAL A 80 10.26 -7.79 -5.48
CA VAL A 80 8.90 -7.37 -5.11
C VAL A 80 8.54 -8.00 -3.79
N ILE A 81 8.32 -7.16 -2.77
CA ILE A 81 8.00 -7.58 -1.40
C ILE A 81 6.50 -7.44 -1.17
N SER A 82 5.84 -8.56 -0.85
CA SER A 82 4.44 -8.60 -0.46
C SER A 82 4.27 -9.67 0.61
N ILE A 83 4.71 -9.37 1.82
CA ILE A 83 4.66 -10.28 2.96
C ILE A 83 3.63 -9.82 3.99
N GLU A 84 3.20 -10.78 4.80
CA GLU A 84 2.44 -10.57 6.02
C GLU A 84 3.06 -11.43 7.13
N VAL A 85 2.84 -11.06 8.39
CA VAL A 85 3.39 -11.76 9.55
C VAL A 85 2.27 -12.45 10.33
N GLY A 86 2.43 -13.75 10.58
CA GLY A 86 1.51 -14.56 11.38
C GLY A 86 0.13 -14.73 10.72
N HIS A 87 -0.88 -14.94 11.56
CA HIS A 87 -2.27 -15.06 11.11
C HIS A 87 -2.89 -13.67 10.96
N ARG A 88 -2.82 -13.09 9.74
CA ARG A 88 -3.20 -11.71 9.45
C ARG A 88 -4.50 -11.26 10.12
N PHE A 89 -5.58 -11.97 9.93
CA PHE A 89 -6.89 -11.53 10.41
C PHE A 89 -7.05 -11.63 11.93
N ASP A 90 -6.39 -12.59 12.58
CA ASP A 90 -6.42 -12.72 14.04
C ASP A 90 -5.63 -11.58 14.68
N LEU A 91 -4.44 -11.28 14.15
CA LEU A 91 -3.62 -10.17 14.60
C LEU A 91 -4.27 -8.81 14.32
N TRP A 92 -4.88 -8.65 13.13
CA TRP A 92 -5.62 -7.43 12.81
C TRP A 92 -6.86 -7.22 13.70
N ASP A 93 -7.60 -8.28 13.99
CA ASP A 93 -8.69 -8.21 14.97
C ASP A 93 -8.20 -7.74 16.36
N MET A 94 -6.99 -8.16 16.80
CA MET A 94 -6.35 -7.67 18.02
C MET A 94 -5.95 -6.20 17.89
N ASP A 95 -5.24 -5.84 16.83
CA ASP A 95 -4.76 -4.48 16.56
C ASP A 95 -5.94 -3.48 16.47
N TRP A 96 -7.06 -3.89 15.93
CA TRP A 96 -8.26 -3.05 15.82
C TRP A 96 -9.05 -2.94 17.13
N LYS A 97 -9.35 -4.09 17.76
CA LYS A 97 -10.38 -4.18 18.81
C LYS A 97 -9.83 -3.93 20.22
N ILE A 98 -8.57 -4.30 20.49
CA ILE A 98 -7.99 -4.12 21.82
C ILE A 98 -7.81 -2.64 22.16
N PRO A 99 -7.26 -1.77 21.30
CA PRO A 99 -7.16 -0.34 21.62
C PRO A 99 -8.51 0.33 21.93
N LEU A 100 -9.60 -0.12 21.32
CA LEU A 100 -10.96 0.36 21.66
C LEU A 100 -11.33 0.07 23.12
N GLN A 101 -10.87 -1.07 23.69
CA GLN A 101 -11.12 -1.41 25.11
C GLN A 101 -10.35 -0.51 26.07
N PHE A 102 -9.25 0.10 25.61
CA PHE A 102 -8.48 1.10 26.36
C PHE A 102 -9.01 2.54 26.17
N GLY A 103 -10.09 2.70 25.40
CA GLY A 103 -10.76 3.99 25.19
C GLY A 103 -10.33 4.74 23.93
N PHE A 104 -9.33 4.25 23.19
CA PHE A 104 -8.85 4.89 21.96
C PHE A 104 -9.84 4.71 20.81
N LYS A 105 -10.27 5.83 20.23
CA LYS A 105 -11.29 5.85 19.18
C LYS A 105 -10.69 5.68 17.80
N GLN A 106 -10.03 4.56 17.57
CA GLN A 106 -9.53 4.21 16.23
C GLN A 106 -10.61 3.55 15.36
N ILE A 107 -10.39 3.51 14.04
CA ILE A 107 -11.41 3.08 13.07
C ILE A 107 -11.18 1.66 12.57
N TYR A 108 -9.99 1.34 12.11
CA TYR A 108 -9.73 0.11 11.35
C TYR A 108 -8.45 -0.64 11.82
N GLY A 109 -7.45 0.12 12.29
CA GLY A 109 -6.26 -0.41 12.95
C GLY A 109 -5.30 -1.18 12.03
N GLU A 110 -5.30 -0.89 10.73
CA GLU A 110 -4.37 -1.50 9.78
C GLU A 110 -3.11 -0.65 9.57
N ASN A 111 -3.27 0.64 9.27
CA ASN A 111 -2.18 1.53 8.82
C ASN A 111 -1.90 2.68 9.78
N GLY A 112 -2.91 3.20 10.44
CA GLY A 112 -2.85 4.33 11.37
C GLY A 112 -3.37 3.99 12.76
N GLY A 113 -3.30 4.97 13.67
CA GLY A 113 -3.68 4.80 15.05
C GLY A 113 -2.81 3.80 15.81
N PRO A 114 -3.21 3.43 17.03
CA PRO A 114 -2.52 2.42 17.83
C PRO A 114 -2.40 1.07 17.12
N GLY A 115 -3.45 0.62 16.42
CA GLY A 115 -3.42 -0.64 15.67
C GLY A 115 -2.37 -0.66 14.58
N GLY A 116 -2.29 0.40 13.78
CA GLY A 116 -1.26 0.56 12.77
C GLY A 116 0.15 0.59 13.34
N LEU A 117 0.35 1.05 14.60
CA LEU A 117 1.63 0.94 15.28
C LEU A 117 1.99 -0.52 15.55
N PHE A 118 1.10 -1.31 16.16
CA PHE A 118 1.39 -2.71 16.48
C PHE A 118 1.63 -3.55 15.21
N HIS A 119 0.84 -3.30 14.17
CA HIS A 119 1.09 -3.89 12.85
C HIS A 119 2.49 -3.51 12.32
N SER A 120 2.88 -2.25 12.42
CA SER A 120 4.21 -1.77 11.99
C SER A 120 5.34 -2.42 12.77
N LEU A 121 5.23 -2.45 14.10
CA LEU A 121 6.23 -3.06 14.97
C LEU A 121 6.44 -4.55 14.67
N ARG A 122 5.43 -5.23 14.17
CA ARG A 122 5.45 -6.64 13.78
C ARG A 122 6.02 -6.88 12.37
N ILE A 123 5.67 -6.05 11.39
CA ILE A 123 6.01 -6.29 9.98
C ILE A 123 7.34 -5.66 9.55
N ILE A 124 7.74 -4.53 10.14
CA ILE A 124 8.95 -3.82 9.73
C ILE A 124 10.22 -4.65 9.97
N PRO A 125 10.44 -5.34 11.12
CA PRO A 125 11.65 -6.13 11.35
C PRO A 125 11.96 -7.16 10.25
N PRO A 126 11.03 -8.04 9.81
CA PRO A 126 11.31 -8.98 8.72
C PRO A 126 11.53 -8.27 7.38
N ILE A 127 10.88 -7.15 7.09
CA ILE A 127 11.15 -6.36 5.87
C ILE A 127 12.55 -5.77 5.90
N LEU A 128 13.00 -5.23 7.04
CA LEU A 128 14.37 -4.74 7.18
C LEU A 128 15.40 -5.86 6.99
N ALA A 129 15.14 -7.06 7.50
CA ALA A 129 16.01 -8.22 7.29
C ALA A 129 16.06 -8.64 5.79
N ILE A 130 14.93 -8.57 5.09
CA ILE A 130 14.90 -8.78 3.63
C ILE A 130 15.73 -7.72 2.89
N CYS A 131 15.58 -6.45 3.26
CA CYS A 131 16.31 -5.35 2.64
C CYS A 131 17.82 -5.41 2.93
N GLU A 132 18.22 -5.89 4.10
CA GLU A 132 19.62 -6.13 4.46
C GLU A 132 20.25 -7.19 3.54
N ASP A 133 19.54 -8.30 3.30
CA ASP A 133 20.00 -9.33 2.37
C ASP A 133 20.05 -8.81 0.91
N ILE A 134 19.05 -8.02 0.49
CA ILE A 134 19.05 -7.37 -0.83
C ILE A 134 20.28 -6.47 -0.98
N GLN A 135 20.55 -5.63 0.02
CA GLN A 135 21.72 -4.73 0.00
C GLN A 135 23.04 -5.50 -0.09
N ALA A 136 23.13 -6.64 0.57
CA ALA A 136 24.34 -7.47 0.57
C ALA A 136 24.54 -8.26 -0.74
N ILE A 137 23.46 -8.74 -1.36
CA ILE A 137 23.51 -9.73 -2.46
C ILE A 137 23.27 -9.09 -3.83
N CYS A 138 22.31 -8.16 -3.92
CA CYS A 138 21.90 -7.50 -5.18
C CYS A 138 21.63 -6.00 -4.99
N PRO A 139 22.64 -5.19 -4.56
CA PRO A 139 22.46 -3.78 -4.18
C PRO A 139 21.94 -2.90 -5.32
N GLU A 140 22.10 -3.32 -6.57
CA GLU A 140 21.63 -2.59 -7.75
C GLU A 140 20.17 -2.90 -8.13
N ALA A 141 19.56 -3.90 -7.49
CA ALA A 141 18.17 -4.27 -7.76
C ALA A 141 17.21 -3.14 -7.39
N PHE A 142 16.15 -2.98 -8.18
CA PHE A 142 15.01 -2.16 -7.80
C PHE A 142 14.12 -2.95 -6.85
N VAL A 143 13.69 -2.33 -5.76
CA VAL A 143 12.90 -2.98 -4.71
C VAL A 143 11.54 -2.30 -4.62
N PHE A 144 10.49 -3.08 -4.77
CA PHE A 144 9.10 -2.61 -4.69
C PHE A 144 8.39 -3.27 -3.52
N ASN A 145 7.72 -2.47 -2.70
CA ASN A 145 6.98 -2.94 -1.54
C ASN A 145 5.48 -2.78 -1.74
N TYR A 146 4.74 -3.84 -1.43
CA TYR A 146 3.26 -3.86 -1.39
C TYR A 146 2.71 -4.16 0.01
N SER A 147 3.59 -4.44 0.99
CA SER A 147 3.17 -4.69 2.36
C SER A 147 2.72 -3.40 3.06
N ASN A 148 1.74 -3.53 3.96
CA ASN A 148 1.24 -2.46 4.83
C ASN A 148 1.75 -2.65 6.28
N PRO A 149 1.81 -1.58 7.05
CA PRO A 149 1.53 -0.15 6.78
C PRO A 149 2.59 0.50 5.88
N MET A 150 2.19 0.82 4.65
CA MET A 150 3.10 1.28 3.58
C MET A 150 3.99 2.43 4.00
N GLN A 151 3.38 3.47 4.57
CA GLN A 151 4.07 4.70 4.97
C GLN A 151 5.20 4.44 5.98
N ARG A 152 4.91 3.65 7.02
CA ARG A 152 5.86 3.35 8.11
C ARG A 152 6.94 2.38 7.66
N ILE A 153 6.60 1.39 6.83
CA ILE A 153 7.56 0.48 6.21
C ILE A 153 8.54 1.24 5.31
N CYS A 154 8.03 2.02 4.35
CA CYS A 154 8.88 2.74 3.42
C CYS A 154 9.80 3.72 4.13
N HIS A 155 9.31 4.45 5.16
CA HIS A 155 10.14 5.36 5.93
C HIS A 155 11.24 4.62 6.70
N SER A 156 10.92 3.49 7.33
CA SER A 156 11.91 2.69 8.07
C SER A 156 12.99 2.11 7.16
N VAL A 157 12.61 1.61 5.98
CA VAL A 157 13.57 1.07 5.01
C VAL A 157 14.47 2.18 4.45
N THR A 158 13.91 3.29 4.02
CA THR A 158 14.69 4.40 3.44
C THR A 158 15.56 5.10 4.46
N THR A 159 15.20 5.07 5.75
CA THR A 159 16.04 5.54 6.86
C THR A 159 17.23 4.62 7.09
N LYS A 160 17.01 3.30 7.17
CA LYS A 160 18.08 2.32 7.46
C LYS A 160 18.97 2.05 6.23
N PHE A 161 18.37 2.03 5.04
CA PHE A 161 19.02 1.66 3.79
C PHE A 161 18.83 2.73 2.70
N PRO A 162 19.36 3.95 2.86
CA PRO A 162 19.10 5.07 1.94
C PRO A 162 19.68 4.86 0.54
N GLN A 163 20.52 3.83 0.34
CA GLN A 163 21.12 3.51 -0.96
C GLN A 163 20.26 2.55 -1.80
N LEU A 164 19.28 1.86 -1.18
CA LEU A 164 18.41 0.95 -1.92
C LEU A 164 17.44 1.74 -2.81
N LYS A 165 17.26 1.25 -4.02
CA LYS A 165 16.25 1.77 -4.97
C LYS A 165 14.86 1.27 -4.55
N PHE A 166 14.39 1.74 -3.39
CA PHE A 166 13.17 1.25 -2.74
C PHE A 166 11.97 2.14 -3.02
N VAL A 167 10.86 1.54 -3.45
CA VAL A 167 9.62 2.22 -3.80
C VAL A 167 8.43 1.45 -3.21
N GLY A 168 7.54 2.15 -2.51
CA GLY A 168 6.26 1.58 -2.12
C GLY A 168 5.19 1.81 -3.20
N LEU A 169 4.36 0.81 -3.46
CA LEU A 169 3.28 0.86 -4.45
C LEU A 169 1.95 0.52 -3.80
N CYS A 170 0.96 1.40 -3.99
CA CYS A 170 -0.41 1.21 -3.54
C CYS A 170 -1.37 1.38 -4.72
N HIS A 171 -2.41 0.55 -4.77
CA HIS A 171 -3.40 0.58 -5.85
C HIS A 171 -4.55 1.58 -5.63
N GLU A 172 -4.64 2.21 -4.45
CA GLU A 172 -5.72 3.14 -4.10
C GLU A 172 -5.94 4.27 -5.12
N ILE A 173 -4.84 4.79 -5.68
CA ILE A 173 -4.91 5.84 -6.71
C ILE A 173 -5.69 5.41 -7.96
N TYR A 174 -5.72 4.10 -8.25
CA TYR A 174 -6.47 3.59 -9.39
C TYR A 174 -7.98 3.83 -9.25
N SER A 175 -8.48 3.97 -8.02
CA SER A 175 -9.87 4.35 -7.79
C SER A 175 -10.25 5.64 -8.53
N MET A 176 -9.33 6.60 -8.63
CA MET A 176 -9.53 7.85 -9.38
C MET A 176 -9.62 7.61 -10.89
N GLU A 177 -8.90 6.62 -11.41
CA GLU A 177 -8.97 6.25 -12.84
C GLU A 177 -10.35 5.72 -13.23
N VAL A 178 -11.07 5.13 -12.27
CA VAL A 178 -12.44 4.64 -12.48
C VAL A 178 -13.47 5.73 -12.17
N GLN A 179 -13.29 6.47 -11.08
CA GLN A 179 -14.30 7.41 -10.59
C GLN A 179 -14.35 8.70 -11.40
N LEU A 180 -13.21 9.29 -11.78
CA LEU A 180 -13.16 10.56 -12.48
C LEU A 180 -13.85 10.52 -13.85
N PRO A 181 -13.67 9.51 -14.71
CA PRO A 181 -14.41 9.40 -15.97
C PRO A 181 -15.93 9.40 -15.78
N LEU A 182 -16.42 8.67 -14.78
CA LEU A 182 -17.84 8.60 -14.47
C LEU A 182 -18.36 9.94 -13.93
N LEU A 183 -17.65 10.55 -13.00
CA LEU A 183 -18.01 11.84 -12.40
C LEU A 183 -18.02 12.97 -13.44
N LEU A 184 -16.99 13.01 -14.29
CA LEU A 184 -16.80 14.05 -15.30
C LEU A 184 -17.59 13.79 -16.58
N ASN A 185 -18.07 12.56 -16.80
CA ASN A 185 -18.73 12.11 -18.01
C ASN A 185 -17.84 12.29 -19.26
N THR A 186 -16.64 11.74 -19.20
CA THR A 186 -15.64 11.78 -20.28
C THR A 186 -14.82 10.49 -20.28
N ASP A 187 -14.07 10.24 -21.37
CA ASP A 187 -13.20 9.08 -21.44
C ASP A 187 -12.00 9.22 -20.49
N ARG A 188 -11.52 8.08 -19.95
CA ARG A 188 -10.32 8.03 -19.09
C ARG A 188 -9.10 8.65 -19.81
N SER A 189 -8.96 8.42 -21.11
CA SER A 189 -7.86 8.96 -21.91
C SER A 189 -7.83 10.49 -21.97
N ASN A 190 -8.97 11.15 -21.74
CA ASN A 190 -9.10 12.61 -21.76
C ASN A 190 -8.82 13.28 -20.41
N ILE A 191 -8.51 12.51 -19.36
CA ILE A 191 -8.25 13.07 -18.04
C ILE A 191 -6.75 12.98 -17.73
N ASN A 192 -6.18 14.11 -17.28
CA ASN A 192 -4.91 14.18 -16.60
C ASN A 192 -5.16 14.59 -15.16
N PHE A 193 -4.60 13.86 -14.17
CA PHE A 193 -4.78 14.17 -12.76
C PHE A 193 -3.52 13.88 -11.97
N ARG A 194 -3.37 14.55 -10.85
CA ARG A 194 -2.31 14.33 -9.86
C ARG A 194 -2.89 14.31 -8.47
N ALA A 195 -2.46 13.34 -7.70
CA ALA A 195 -2.81 13.23 -6.30
C ALA A 195 -1.54 13.13 -5.46
N GLY A 196 -1.64 13.40 -4.17
CA GLY A 196 -0.52 13.22 -3.26
C GLY A 196 -0.88 13.48 -1.81
N GLY A 197 0.03 13.05 -0.94
CA GLY A 197 -0.09 13.11 0.50
C GLY A 197 0.80 12.09 1.19
N LEU A 198 0.28 11.47 2.25
CA LEU A 198 0.81 10.23 2.81
C LEU A 198 -0.06 9.08 2.29
N ASN A 199 0.53 7.88 2.17
CA ASN A 199 -0.26 6.73 1.72
C ASN A 199 -1.52 6.56 2.58
N HIS A 200 -2.67 6.35 1.94
CA HIS A 200 -4.01 6.31 2.51
C HIS A 200 -4.51 7.65 3.12
N LEU A 201 -3.71 8.70 3.12
CA LEU A 201 -4.13 10.06 3.49
C LEU A 201 -3.67 11.04 2.41
N SER A 202 -4.22 10.88 1.21
CA SER A 202 -3.89 11.65 0.01
C SER A 202 -5.13 12.31 -0.59
N ILE A 203 -4.91 13.37 -1.35
CA ILE A 203 -5.95 14.13 -2.05
C ILE A 203 -5.60 14.31 -3.52
N LEU A 204 -6.62 14.41 -4.34
CA LEU A 204 -6.52 14.85 -5.73
C LEU A 204 -6.18 16.35 -5.75
N VAL A 205 -4.96 16.71 -6.16
CA VAL A 205 -4.48 18.09 -6.13
C VAL A 205 -4.81 18.82 -7.43
N ASP A 206 -4.81 18.09 -8.54
CA ASP A 206 -4.99 18.63 -9.89
C ASP A 206 -5.75 17.62 -10.77
N ALA A 207 -6.70 18.12 -11.55
CA ALA A 207 -7.42 17.34 -12.54
C ALA A 207 -7.82 18.23 -13.73
N ASN A 208 -7.39 17.87 -14.93
CA ASN A 208 -7.60 18.66 -16.15
C ASN A 208 -8.05 17.78 -17.31
N PHE A 209 -8.89 18.35 -18.19
CA PHE A 209 -9.21 17.73 -19.48
C PHE A 209 -8.05 17.91 -20.46
N LYS A 210 -7.56 16.82 -21.05
CA LYS A 210 -6.41 16.86 -21.98
C LYS A 210 -6.72 17.60 -23.30
N ASP A 211 -7.93 17.45 -23.81
CA ASP A 211 -8.39 18.06 -25.07
C ASP A 211 -8.48 19.59 -25.01
N THR A 212 -8.89 20.13 -23.87
CA THR A 212 -9.13 21.56 -23.67
C THR A 212 -8.16 22.24 -22.72
N GLY A 213 -7.40 21.47 -21.92
CA GLY A 213 -6.57 21.98 -20.83
C GLY A 213 -7.37 22.59 -19.67
N LYS A 214 -8.70 22.49 -19.68
CA LYS A 214 -9.55 23.10 -18.65
C LYS A 214 -9.49 22.32 -17.35
N ASP A 215 -9.50 23.07 -16.24
CA ASP A 215 -9.64 22.53 -14.91
C ASP A 215 -10.97 21.78 -14.74
N ALA A 216 -10.92 20.59 -14.19
CA ALA A 216 -12.07 19.73 -13.95
C ALA A 216 -12.73 19.99 -12.58
N TYR A 217 -12.04 20.66 -11.63
CA TYR A 217 -12.54 20.90 -10.30
C TYR A 217 -13.90 21.63 -10.23
N PRO A 218 -14.22 22.63 -11.09
CA PRO A 218 -15.55 23.23 -11.11
C PRO A 218 -16.67 22.21 -11.33
N ILE A 219 -16.43 21.19 -12.18
CA ILE A 219 -17.41 20.13 -12.44
C ILE A 219 -17.42 19.13 -11.27
N ILE A 220 -16.25 18.80 -10.68
CA ILE A 220 -16.16 17.96 -9.50
C ILE A 220 -16.99 18.60 -8.37
N HIS A 221 -16.81 19.88 -8.06
CA HIS A 221 -17.57 20.58 -7.03
C HIS A 221 -19.08 20.55 -7.28
N GLN A 222 -19.50 20.76 -8.53
CA GLN A 222 -20.92 20.75 -8.89
C GLN A 222 -21.57 19.37 -8.72
N LYS A 223 -20.84 18.30 -9.01
CA LYS A 223 -21.41 16.94 -9.06
C LYS A 223 -21.10 16.09 -7.82
N PHE A 224 -20.16 16.49 -6.99
CA PHE A 224 -19.58 15.70 -5.90
C PHE A 224 -20.65 14.99 -5.05
N GLU A 225 -21.50 15.77 -4.37
CA GLU A 225 -22.47 15.23 -3.42
C GLU A 225 -23.46 14.25 -4.09
N LYS A 226 -24.00 14.65 -5.25
CA LYS A 226 -24.93 13.81 -6.01
C LYS A 226 -24.30 12.52 -6.52
N PHE A 227 -23.03 12.59 -6.91
CA PHE A 227 -22.30 11.43 -7.42
C PHE A 227 -21.94 10.47 -6.28
N TYR A 228 -21.21 10.92 -5.27
CA TYR A 228 -20.67 10.06 -4.24
C TYR A 228 -21.72 9.51 -3.25
N SER A 229 -22.84 10.19 -3.05
CA SER A 229 -23.95 9.64 -2.26
C SER A 229 -24.63 8.40 -2.90
N LYS A 230 -24.38 8.17 -4.18
CA LYS A 230 -24.95 7.05 -4.95
C LYS A 230 -23.89 6.14 -5.56
N TYR A 231 -22.63 6.48 -5.42
CA TYR A 231 -21.55 5.73 -6.01
C TYR A 231 -21.40 4.39 -5.30
N GLU A 232 -21.51 3.31 -6.06
CA GLU A 232 -21.15 1.97 -5.61
C GLU A 232 -19.69 1.74 -5.99
N ASN A 233 -18.88 1.34 -5.02
CA ASN A 233 -17.49 1.01 -5.30
C ASN A 233 -17.42 -0.31 -6.06
N ILE A 234 -17.29 -0.22 -7.37
CA ILE A 234 -17.20 -1.37 -8.29
C ILE A 234 -15.76 -1.80 -8.56
N TYR A 235 -14.80 -1.07 -8.01
CA TYR A 235 -13.39 -1.21 -8.35
C TYR A 235 -12.76 -2.49 -7.82
N ASP A 236 -13.03 -2.84 -6.57
CA ASP A 236 -12.35 -3.93 -5.84
C ASP A 236 -13.18 -5.21 -5.67
N ASN A 237 -14.39 -5.25 -6.25
CA ASN A 237 -15.37 -6.34 -6.04
C ASN A 237 -15.75 -6.59 -4.56
N TYR A 238 -15.49 -5.60 -3.67
CA TYR A 238 -15.93 -5.59 -2.29
C TYR A 238 -17.13 -4.66 -2.17
N HIS A 239 -18.29 -5.16 -2.61
CA HIS A 239 -19.51 -4.37 -2.65
C HIS A 239 -20.00 -4.05 -1.24
N HIS A 240 -20.27 -2.77 -0.99
CA HIS A 240 -21.09 -2.36 0.13
C HIS A 240 -22.57 -2.61 -0.19
N SER A 241 -23.33 -3.03 0.82
CA SER A 241 -24.78 -3.20 0.67
C SER A 241 -25.50 -1.89 0.40
N LYS A 242 -24.89 -0.76 0.77
CA LYS A 242 -25.45 0.59 0.56
C LYS A 242 -24.59 1.40 -0.42
N PRO A 243 -25.18 2.00 -1.45
CA PRO A 243 -24.52 3.02 -2.24
C PRO A 243 -23.99 4.16 -1.35
N GLY A 244 -22.76 4.63 -1.63
CA GLY A 244 -22.11 5.67 -0.84
C GLY A 244 -21.55 5.21 0.51
N GLY A 245 -21.42 3.90 0.75
CA GLY A 245 -20.77 3.35 1.95
C GLY A 245 -19.34 3.85 2.14
N GLU A 246 -18.88 3.90 3.39
CA GLU A 246 -17.58 4.43 3.81
C GLU A 246 -17.26 5.84 3.31
N ARG A 247 -18.20 6.78 3.48
CA ARG A 247 -18.05 8.14 2.95
C ARG A 247 -18.24 9.26 3.99
N GLY A 248 -18.36 8.98 5.28
CA GLY A 248 -18.55 9.99 6.31
C GLY A 248 -17.32 10.92 6.45
N VAL A 249 -16.14 10.34 6.68
CA VAL A 249 -14.85 11.05 6.73
C VAL A 249 -14.51 11.66 5.38
N PHE A 250 -14.75 10.90 4.31
CA PHE A 250 -14.53 11.33 2.93
C PHE A 250 -15.30 12.63 2.61
N PHE A 251 -16.61 12.68 2.91
CA PHE A 251 -17.42 13.89 2.69
C PHE A 251 -16.92 15.06 3.54
N GLN A 252 -16.60 14.81 4.81
CA GLN A 252 -16.11 15.85 5.73
C GLN A 252 -14.79 16.45 5.23
N LEU A 253 -13.83 15.64 4.82
CA LEU A 253 -12.56 16.13 4.28
C LEU A 253 -12.79 16.97 3.01
N TYR A 254 -13.58 16.46 2.06
CA TYR A 254 -13.88 17.23 0.87
C TYR A 254 -14.56 18.56 1.16
N GLN A 255 -15.60 18.58 1.99
CA GLN A 255 -16.34 19.80 2.34
C GLN A 255 -15.47 20.85 3.05
N LYS A 256 -14.49 20.41 3.84
CA LYS A 256 -13.64 21.33 4.62
C LYS A 256 -12.39 21.76 3.87
N TYR A 257 -11.78 20.89 3.11
CA TYR A 257 -10.51 21.17 2.41
C TYR A 257 -10.70 21.51 0.93
N GLY A 258 -11.84 21.18 0.33
CA GLY A 258 -12.14 21.46 -1.08
C GLY A 258 -11.44 20.54 -2.08
N PHE A 259 -10.72 19.51 -1.62
CA PHE A 259 -10.01 18.55 -2.46
C PHE A 259 -10.57 17.15 -2.27
N LEU A 260 -10.65 16.40 -3.38
CA LEU A 260 -11.20 15.05 -3.41
C LEU A 260 -10.20 14.07 -2.75
N PRO A 261 -10.57 13.40 -1.63
CA PRO A 261 -9.75 12.32 -1.10
C PRO A 261 -9.68 11.15 -2.08
N ILE A 262 -8.58 10.41 -2.10
CA ILE A 262 -8.40 9.28 -3.02
C ILE A 262 -8.90 7.94 -2.48
N THR A 263 -9.13 7.84 -1.18
CA THR A 263 -9.58 6.61 -0.52
C THR A 263 -10.82 6.85 0.37
N VAL A 264 -11.22 5.86 1.14
CA VAL A 264 -12.47 5.82 1.90
C VAL A 264 -12.24 5.90 3.42
N ASP A 265 -13.32 5.87 4.21
CA ASP A 265 -13.31 6.09 5.66
C ASP A 265 -12.42 5.11 6.43
N SER A 266 -12.39 3.83 6.04
CA SER A 266 -11.56 2.81 6.67
C SER A 266 -10.08 3.21 6.71
N HIS A 267 -9.59 3.86 5.67
CA HIS A 267 -8.20 4.30 5.58
C HIS A 267 -8.02 5.75 6.03
N LEU A 268 -8.81 6.71 5.51
CA LEU A 268 -8.71 8.13 5.89
C LEU A 268 -8.83 8.36 7.39
N GLY A 269 -9.76 7.66 8.02
CA GLY A 269 -10.11 7.86 9.41
C GLY A 269 -9.07 7.34 10.40
N GLU A 270 -8.17 6.45 10.00
CA GLU A 270 -7.13 5.90 10.87
C GLU A 270 -6.14 6.97 11.37
N TYR A 271 -6.02 8.09 10.65
CA TYR A 271 -5.06 9.15 10.92
C TYR A 271 -5.67 10.37 11.63
N LEU A 272 -6.98 10.34 11.91
CA LEU A 272 -7.74 11.50 12.32
C LEU A 272 -8.37 11.31 13.70
N SER A 273 -7.99 12.11 14.69
CA SER A 273 -8.55 12.05 16.05
C SER A 273 -10.08 12.19 16.09
N TRP A 274 -10.66 12.92 15.15
CA TRP A 274 -12.10 13.14 15.02
C TRP A 274 -12.77 12.18 14.02
N GLY A 275 -12.02 11.36 13.33
CA GLY A 275 -12.52 10.45 12.28
C GLY A 275 -13.58 9.49 12.78
N HIS A 276 -13.35 8.89 13.96
CA HIS A 276 -14.25 7.90 14.56
C HIS A 276 -15.69 8.41 14.75
N SER A 277 -15.88 9.70 15.07
CA SER A 277 -17.21 10.25 15.33
C SER A 277 -18.09 10.42 14.09
N ILE A 278 -17.49 10.38 12.89
CA ILE A 278 -18.18 10.63 11.63
C ILE A 278 -18.00 9.51 10.59
N ALA A 279 -17.12 8.56 10.86
CA ALA A 279 -16.92 7.42 9.97
C ALA A 279 -18.17 6.55 9.85
N ASP A 280 -18.36 5.97 8.68
CA ASP A 280 -19.37 4.93 8.45
C ASP A 280 -18.87 3.57 8.97
N HIS A 281 -19.02 3.36 10.27
CA HIS A 281 -18.59 2.12 10.93
C HIS A 281 -19.26 0.87 10.41
N ASP A 282 -20.55 0.96 10.00
CA ASP A 282 -21.28 -0.18 9.45
C ASP A 282 -20.67 -0.59 8.09
N GLY A 283 -20.39 0.40 7.23
CA GLY A 283 -19.74 0.16 5.95
C GLY A 283 -18.34 -0.44 6.12
N ILE A 284 -17.54 0.08 7.06
CA ILE A 284 -16.20 -0.42 7.38
C ILE A 284 -16.26 -1.89 7.86
N ASN A 285 -17.17 -2.23 8.76
CA ASN A 285 -17.34 -3.61 9.25
C ASN A 285 -17.80 -4.55 8.14
N GLU A 286 -18.69 -4.10 7.26
CA GLU A 286 -19.14 -4.87 6.10
C GLU A 286 -17.98 -5.15 5.13
N PHE A 287 -17.21 -4.11 4.78
CA PHE A 287 -16.03 -4.25 3.95
C PHE A 287 -15.03 -5.27 4.55
N TYR A 288 -14.65 -5.11 5.81
CA TYR A 288 -13.73 -6.01 6.50
C TYR A 288 -14.22 -7.47 6.47
N THR A 289 -15.49 -7.68 6.77
CA THR A 289 -16.10 -9.02 6.79
C THR A 289 -16.04 -9.67 5.41
N ASN A 290 -16.39 -8.93 4.36
CA ASN A 290 -16.37 -9.41 2.99
C ASN A 290 -14.93 -9.67 2.51
N TYR A 291 -14.00 -8.79 2.85
CA TYR A 291 -12.59 -8.95 2.54
C TYR A 291 -11.99 -10.19 3.20
N LYS A 292 -12.20 -10.36 4.53
CA LYS A 292 -11.75 -11.53 5.29
C LYS A 292 -12.29 -12.83 4.67
N LYS A 293 -13.61 -12.87 4.39
CA LYS A 293 -14.25 -14.03 3.76
C LYS A 293 -13.65 -14.36 2.40
N LYS A 294 -13.41 -13.36 1.56
CA LYS A 294 -12.83 -13.54 0.23
C LYS A 294 -11.41 -14.08 0.32
N CYS A 295 -10.56 -13.50 1.18
CA CYS A 295 -9.18 -13.95 1.36
C CYS A 295 -9.12 -15.41 1.88
N MET A 296 -9.99 -15.77 2.83
CA MET A 296 -10.06 -17.14 3.34
C MET A 296 -10.54 -18.13 2.27
N SER A 297 -11.61 -17.80 1.54
CA SER A 297 -12.11 -18.66 0.47
C SER A 297 -11.12 -18.85 -0.67
N PHE A 298 -10.28 -17.85 -0.92
CA PHE A 298 -9.25 -17.92 -1.94
C PHE A 298 -8.11 -18.88 -1.53
N SER A 299 -7.69 -18.84 -0.27
CA SER A 299 -6.66 -19.76 0.23
C SER A 299 -7.13 -21.22 0.23
N GLU A 300 -8.43 -21.48 0.34
CA GLU A 300 -9.05 -22.81 0.27
C GLU A 300 -9.22 -23.33 -1.18
N ALA A 301 -9.25 -22.42 -2.16
CA ALA A 301 -9.52 -22.74 -3.56
C ALA A 301 -8.28 -23.10 -4.38
N GLU A 302 -7.26 -23.71 -3.77
CA GLU A 302 -5.95 -24.02 -4.38
C GLU A 302 -6.04 -24.77 -5.72
N SER A 303 -7.03 -25.65 -5.87
CA SER A 303 -7.28 -26.37 -7.13
C SER A 303 -7.70 -25.47 -8.31
N GLN A 304 -7.96 -24.19 -8.03
CA GLN A 304 -8.42 -23.21 -9.01
C GLN A 304 -7.36 -22.18 -9.39
N TYR A 305 -6.15 -22.23 -8.83
CA TYR A 305 -5.10 -21.24 -9.09
C TYR A 305 -4.80 -21.05 -10.59
N SER A 306 -4.84 -22.09 -11.39
CA SER A 306 -4.65 -21.98 -12.85
C SER A 306 -5.75 -21.16 -13.56
N LYS A 307 -6.93 -20.99 -12.94
CA LYS A 307 -8.02 -20.20 -13.52
C LYS A 307 -7.85 -18.69 -13.30
N PHE A 308 -6.89 -18.30 -12.46
CA PHE A 308 -6.58 -16.87 -12.23
C PHE A 308 -5.75 -16.26 -13.34
N PHE A 309 -5.03 -17.08 -14.09
CA PHE A 309 -4.25 -16.61 -15.23
C PHE A 309 -5.16 -16.30 -16.42
N ASN A 310 -5.04 -15.10 -16.94
CA ASN A 310 -5.78 -14.64 -18.11
C ASN A 310 -4.93 -13.64 -18.90
N LEU A 311 -4.47 -14.04 -20.09
CA LEU A 311 -3.61 -13.20 -20.95
C LEU A 311 -4.35 -12.01 -21.58
N GLU A 312 -5.67 -11.96 -21.50
CA GLU A 312 -6.47 -10.86 -22.06
C GLU A 312 -6.71 -9.73 -21.04
N LYS A 313 -6.40 -9.97 -19.75
CA LYS A 313 -6.68 -9.03 -18.67
C LYS A 313 -5.49 -8.86 -17.74
N ARG A 314 -4.86 -7.69 -17.76
CA ARG A 314 -3.89 -7.29 -16.73
C ARG A 314 -4.61 -6.93 -15.43
N SER A 315 -3.91 -7.06 -14.33
CA SER A 315 -4.36 -6.49 -13.05
C SER A 315 -4.24 -4.95 -13.08
N HIS A 316 -4.63 -4.32 -11.99
CA HIS A 316 -4.49 -2.86 -11.83
C HIS A 316 -3.18 -2.49 -11.14
N GLU A 317 -2.34 -3.48 -10.82
CA GLU A 317 -1.07 -3.25 -10.18
C GLU A 317 -0.08 -2.56 -11.11
N ARG A 318 0.68 -1.62 -10.54
CA ARG A 318 1.56 -0.75 -11.34
C ARG A 318 2.98 -1.28 -11.49
N ILE A 319 3.31 -2.42 -10.86
CA ILE A 319 4.68 -2.94 -10.90
C ILE A 319 5.16 -3.22 -12.33
N ILE A 320 4.36 -3.90 -13.15
CA ILE A 320 4.82 -4.28 -14.49
C ILE A 320 4.98 -3.07 -15.42
N PRO A 321 4.04 -2.11 -15.50
CA PRO A 321 4.28 -0.85 -16.22
C PRO A 321 5.55 -0.11 -15.77
N ILE A 322 5.87 -0.11 -14.46
CA ILE A 322 7.09 0.50 -13.93
C ILE A 322 8.34 -0.26 -14.40
N LEU A 323 8.34 -1.60 -14.32
CA LEU A 323 9.45 -2.41 -14.82
C LEU A 323 9.67 -2.19 -16.33
N GLU A 324 8.60 -2.20 -17.12
CA GLU A 324 8.66 -1.89 -18.56
C GLU A 324 9.25 -0.49 -18.81
N ALA A 325 8.84 0.52 -18.04
CA ALA A 325 9.36 1.87 -18.18
C ALA A 325 10.84 1.99 -17.83
N ILE A 326 11.32 1.27 -16.82
CA ILE A 326 12.75 1.20 -16.46
C ILE A 326 13.54 0.50 -17.56
N LEU A 327 13.05 -0.62 -18.07
CA LEU A 327 13.76 -1.43 -19.07
C LEU A 327 13.87 -0.75 -20.44
N GLU A 328 12.84 -0.02 -20.82
CA GLU A 328 12.73 0.62 -22.13
C GLU A 328 13.06 2.12 -22.12
N ASP A 329 13.46 2.66 -20.96
CA ASP A 329 13.76 4.10 -20.78
C ASP A 329 12.62 5.02 -21.25
N LYS A 330 11.37 4.65 -20.94
CA LYS A 330 10.15 5.30 -21.49
C LYS A 330 9.93 6.73 -20.98
N ASN A 331 10.51 7.10 -19.82
CA ASN A 331 10.21 8.35 -19.13
C ASN A 331 8.69 8.58 -18.93
N SER A 332 7.99 7.51 -18.56
CA SER A 332 6.54 7.53 -18.33
C SER A 332 6.19 8.20 -16.99
N GLU A 333 4.94 8.63 -16.83
CA GLU A 333 4.44 9.16 -15.57
C GLU A 333 3.58 8.11 -14.86
N GLU A 334 3.92 7.81 -13.59
CA GLU A 334 3.11 7.04 -12.68
C GLU A 334 2.28 7.97 -11.80
N ALA A 335 1.03 7.59 -11.55
CA ALA A 335 0.07 8.45 -10.84
C ALA A 335 0.38 8.59 -9.35
N ALA A 336 0.93 7.54 -8.73
CA ALA A 336 1.35 7.56 -7.32
C ALA A 336 2.42 6.50 -7.04
N VAL A 337 3.44 6.92 -6.30
CA VAL A 337 4.48 6.06 -5.71
C VAL A 337 4.81 6.57 -4.31
N ASN A 338 5.26 5.68 -3.42
CA ASN A 338 5.68 6.04 -2.07
C ASN A 338 7.22 6.09 -2.00
N ILE A 339 7.77 7.29 -1.91
CA ILE A 339 9.20 7.61 -1.92
C ILE A 339 9.52 8.73 -0.94
N PRO A 340 10.79 8.93 -0.52
CA PRO A 340 11.19 10.10 0.27
C PRO A 340 10.76 11.40 -0.41
N ASN A 341 10.28 12.35 0.39
CA ASN A 341 9.69 13.59 -0.10
C ASN A 341 10.63 14.40 -1.00
N ASN A 342 11.87 14.58 -0.59
CA ASN A 342 12.87 15.34 -1.37
C ASN A 342 12.31 16.64 -1.99
N GLY A 343 11.39 17.31 -1.28
CA GLY A 343 10.74 18.55 -1.72
C GLY A 343 9.58 18.37 -2.72
N CYS A 344 9.06 17.17 -2.90
CA CYS A 344 7.84 16.94 -3.71
C CYS A 344 6.61 17.64 -3.11
N ILE A 345 6.50 17.66 -1.77
CA ILE A 345 5.50 18.43 -1.00
C ILE A 345 6.27 19.37 -0.07
N ASN A 346 6.24 20.68 -0.37
CA ASN A 346 7.13 21.69 0.24
C ASN A 346 7.07 21.80 1.77
N ASP A 347 5.89 21.69 2.36
CA ASP A 347 5.67 21.95 3.79
C ASP A 347 5.78 20.65 4.63
N LEU A 348 6.27 19.54 4.04
CA LEU A 348 6.64 18.31 4.73
C LEU A 348 8.16 18.15 4.80
N PRO A 349 8.71 17.49 5.85
CA PRO A 349 10.14 17.18 5.93
C PRO A 349 10.61 16.36 4.73
N GLU A 350 11.87 16.58 4.31
CA GLU A 350 12.43 15.95 3.10
C GLU A 350 12.62 14.43 3.25
N ASP A 351 12.87 13.96 4.46
CA ASP A 351 13.09 12.55 4.81
C ASP A 351 11.81 11.71 4.92
N ILE A 352 10.67 12.37 5.16
CA ILE A 352 9.39 11.64 5.25
C ILE A 352 9.01 11.07 3.88
N VAL A 353 8.61 9.81 3.87
CA VAL A 353 8.05 9.21 2.65
C VAL A 353 6.71 9.85 2.33
N VAL A 354 6.47 10.17 1.08
CA VAL A 354 5.21 10.73 0.58
C VAL A 354 4.68 9.91 -0.59
N GLU A 355 3.37 9.91 -0.75
CA GLU A 355 2.72 9.39 -1.95
C GLU A 355 2.56 10.52 -2.95
N VAL A 356 3.24 10.41 -4.10
CA VAL A 356 3.29 11.45 -5.14
C VAL A 356 3.38 10.84 -6.53
N PRO A 357 2.97 11.55 -7.60
CA PRO A 357 3.25 11.12 -8.96
C PRO A 357 4.77 11.12 -9.22
N ALA A 358 5.20 10.26 -10.13
CA ALA A 358 6.62 10.11 -10.45
C ALA A 358 6.89 9.95 -11.95
N LYS A 359 8.08 10.36 -12.39
CA LYS A 359 8.65 9.96 -13.68
C LYS A 359 9.46 8.68 -13.49
N VAL A 360 9.28 7.75 -14.42
CA VAL A 360 9.95 6.45 -14.42
C VAL A 360 10.73 6.28 -15.71
N ASN A 361 12.03 6.01 -15.59
CA ASN A 361 12.95 5.75 -16.69
C ASN A 361 14.06 4.78 -16.26
N SER A 362 15.07 4.56 -17.08
CA SER A 362 16.19 3.64 -16.80
C SER A 362 16.99 3.99 -15.54
N LEU A 363 16.94 5.24 -15.06
CA LEU A 363 17.57 5.66 -13.81
C LEU A 363 16.71 5.35 -12.57
N GLY A 364 15.46 4.99 -12.75
CA GLY A 364 14.53 4.62 -11.67
C GLY A 364 13.27 5.49 -11.59
N VAL A 365 12.81 5.69 -10.37
CA VAL A 365 11.55 6.37 -10.03
C VAL A 365 11.86 7.72 -9.39
N HIS A 366 11.38 8.81 -9.99
CA HIS A 366 11.67 10.18 -9.60
C HIS A 366 10.37 10.95 -9.32
N GLY A 367 10.17 11.37 -8.08
CA GLY A 367 8.97 12.10 -7.66
C GLY A 367 8.75 13.40 -8.43
N ILE A 368 7.51 13.69 -8.74
CA ILE A 368 7.10 14.95 -9.35
C ILE A 368 6.64 15.89 -8.25
N ARG A 369 7.21 17.09 -8.25
CA ARG A 369 6.85 18.15 -7.29
C ARG A 369 5.40 18.58 -7.49
N LEU A 370 4.64 18.57 -6.40
CA LEU A 370 3.28 19.09 -6.34
C LEU A 370 3.32 20.57 -5.95
N ASN A 371 3.30 21.43 -6.99
CA ASN A 371 3.29 22.87 -6.76
C ASN A 371 1.96 23.30 -6.11
N ASN A 372 2.03 24.24 -5.15
CA ASN A 372 0.87 24.78 -4.45
C ASN A 372 0.05 23.73 -3.69
N TYR A 373 0.69 22.72 -3.11
CA TYR A 373 0.00 21.74 -2.27
C TYR A 373 -0.77 22.46 -1.13
N PRO A 374 -2.03 22.09 -0.83
CA PRO A 374 -2.87 22.82 0.11
C PRO A 374 -2.29 22.83 1.54
N ARG A 375 -1.88 23.99 2.03
CA ARG A 375 -1.24 24.15 3.36
C ARG A 375 -2.08 23.59 4.50
N ALA A 376 -3.40 23.80 4.46
CA ALA A 376 -4.29 23.28 5.50
C ALA A 376 -4.27 21.74 5.53
N PHE A 377 -4.26 21.09 4.38
CA PHE A 377 -4.15 19.63 4.31
C PHE A 377 -2.75 19.15 4.68
N CYS A 378 -1.70 19.87 4.24
CA CYS A 378 -0.32 19.58 4.64
C CYS A 378 -0.12 19.64 6.16
N SER A 379 -0.79 20.58 6.86
CA SER A 379 -0.79 20.63 8.34
C SER A 379 -1.39 19.39 8.96
N LEU A 380 -2.41 18.79 8.33
CA LEU A 380 -2.98 17.52 8.74
C LEU A 380 -1.98 16.37 8.56
N LEU A 381 -1.28 16.33 7.42
CA LEU A 381 -0.22 15.34 7.17
C LEU A 381 0.93 15.46 8.19
N ASN A 382 1.33 16.68 8.54
CA ASN A 382 2.38 16.93 9.52
C ASN A 382 2.06 16.35 10.91
N SER A 383 0.78 16.17 11.27
CA SER A 383 0.40 15.53 12.53
C SER A 383 0.84 14.07 12.62
N GLN A 384 1.14 13.42 11.48
CA GLN A 384 1.59 12.02 11.41
C GLN A 384 3.11 11.86 11.45
N VAL A 385 3.87 12.94 11.21
CA VAL A 385 5.34 12.88 11.06
C VAL A 385 6.01 12.33 12.33
N GLY A 386 5.58 12.79 13.51
CA GLY A 386 6.13 12.32 14.78
C GLY A 386 5.90 10.83 15.00
N CYS A 387 4.68 10.37 14.76
CA CYS A 387 4.32 8.96 14.88
C CYS A 387 5.12 8.06 13.93
N ILE A 388 5.26 8.47 12.66
CA ILE A 388 6.02 7.72 11.66
C ILE A 388 7.49 7.59 12.07
N ARG A 389 8.13 8.69 12.48
CA ARG A 389 9.54 8.70 12.92
C ARG A 389 9.74 7.84 14.17
N MET A 390 8.91 8.03 15.19
CA MET A 390 9.03 7.25 16.43
C MET A 390 8.75 5.76 16.22
N THR A 391 7.88 5.39 15.27
CA THR A 391 7.70 3.98 14.87
C THR A 391 9.01 3.41 14.30
N THR A 392 9.69 4.18 13.46
CA THR A 392 10.99 3.78 12.89
C THR A 392 12.06 3.63 13.99
N GLU A 393 12.17 4.62 14.88
CA GLU A 393 13.11 4.55 16.01
C GLU A 393 12.83 3.35 16.92
N ALA A 394 11.56 3.09 17.23
CA ALA A 394 11.18 1.94 18.06
C ALA A 394 11.66 0.61 17.49
N VAL A 395 11.56 0.43 16.18
CA VAL A 395 12.04 -0.78 15.51
C VAL A 395 13.56 -0.82 15.43
N LEU A 396 14.22 0.26 15.02
CA LEU A 396 15.66 0.31 14.82
C LEU A 396 16.43 0.16 16.14
N ASN A 397 15.91 0.77 17.21
CA ASN A 397 16.49 0.72 18.55
C ASN A 397 16.00 -0.47 19.38
N GLN A 398 15.00 -1.22 18.88
CA GLN A 398 14.32 -2.28 19.64
C GLN A 398 13.76 -1.78 20.99
N SER A 399 13.22 -0.55 20.97
CA SER A 399 12.93 0.24 22.16
C SER A 399 11.43 0.31 22.44
N LYS A 400 11.02 -0.24 23.57
CA LYS A 400 9.66 -0.09 24.11
C LYS A 400 9.32 1.37 24.43
N SER A 401 10.31 2.13 24.93
CA SER A 401 10.14 3.57 25.20
C SER A 401 9.83 4.34 23.92
N ASP A 402 10.51 4.06 22.80
CA ASP A 402 10.25 4.72 21.53
C ASP A 402 8.89 4.30 20.94
N ALA A 403 8.48 3.04 21.16
CA ALA A 403 7.13 2.58 20.81
C ALA A 403 6.04 3.32 21.60
N TYR A 404 6.28 3.58 22.90
CA TYR A 404 5.40 4.40 23.71
C TYR A 404 5.32 5.87 23.21
N PHE A 405 6.46 6.45 22.84
CA PHE A 405 6.48 7.79 22.25
C PHE A 405 5.78 7.84 20.87
N ALA A 406 5.85 6.76 20.10
CA ALA A 406 5.07 6.65 18.86
C ALA A 406 3.55 6.67 19.12
N LEU A 407 3.08 5.98 20.18
CA LEU A 407 1.68 6.08 20.61
C LEU A 407 1.31 7.52 21.01
N LEU A 408 2.13 8.16 21.84
CA LEU A 408 1.85 9.52 22.31
C LEU A 408 1.87 10.58 21.18
N ALA A 409 2.61 10.30 20.11
CA ALA A 409 2.64 11.17 18.93
C ALA A 409 1.44 10.96 17.99
N ASP A 410 0.67 9.89 18.16
CA ASP A 410 -0.47 9.58 17.30
C ASP A 410 -1.69 10.43 17.71
N PRO A 411 -2.31 11.18 16.75
CA PRO A 411 -3.47 12.04 17.07
C PRO A 411 -4.69 11.29 17.64
N VAL A 412 -4.78 9.97 17.44
CA VAL A 412 -5.88 9.15 17.96
C VAL A 412 -5.69 8.83 19.44
N VAL A 413 -4.47 8.98 19.97
CA VAL A 413 -4.13 8.68 21.37
C VAL A 413 -4.29 9.93 22.24
N ASP A 414 -5.25 9.90 23.14
CA ASP A 414 -5.65 11.03 24.00
C ASP A 414 -5.44 10.81 25.51
N ASP A 415 -4.97 9.60 25.92
CA ASP A 415 -4.65 9.28 27.31
C ASP A 415 -3.32 8.50 27.44
N ALA A 416 -2.33 9.13 28.05
CA ALA A 416 -0.98 8.57 28.20
C ALA A 416 -0.93 7.31 29.09
N ARG A 417 -1.75 7.23 30.14
CA ARG A 417 -1.76 6.09 31.05
C ARG A 417 -2.38 4.85 30.39
N SER A 418 -3.45 5.08 29.62
CA SER A 418 -4.07 4.03 28.82
C SER A 418 -3.13 3.56 27.71
N ALA A 419 -2.35 4.46 27.10
CA ALA A 419 -1.36 4.12 26.09
C ALA A 419 -0.25 3.21 26.63
N GLU A 420 0.28 3.48 27.82
CA GLU A 420 1.29 2.66 28.47
C GLU A 420 0.75 1.23 28.75
N LYS A 421 -0.44 1.15 29.36
CA LYS A 421 -1.10 -0.13 29.62
C LYS A 421 -1.43 -0.91 28.34
N LEU A 422 -1.87 -0.21 27.28
CA LEU A 422 -2.14 -0.82 25.98
C LEU A 422 -0.86 -1.41 25.40
N LEU A 423 0.25 -0.66 25.44
CA LEU A 423 1.54 -1.15 24.94
C LEU A 423 1.98 -2.43 25.66
N ASP A 424 1.91 -2.44 27.00
CA ASP A 424 2.24 -3.62 27.80
C ASP A 424 1.38 -4.83 27.43
N THR A 425 0.06 -4.61 27.34
CA THR A 425 -0.90 -5.65 26.98
C THR A 425 -0.63 -6.22 25.59
N MET A 426 -0.37 -5.36 24.61
CA MET A 426 -0.15 -5.80 23.23
C MET A 426 1.20 -6.53 23.07
N ILE A 427 2.26 -6.11 23.79
CA ILE A 427 3.53 -6.82 23.81
C ILE A 427 3.34 -8.22 24.44
N GLU A 428 2.56 -8.35 25.50
CA GLU A 428 2.26 -9.64 26.12
C GLU A 428 1.47 -10.55 25.17
N LEU A 429 0.38 -10.03 24.55
CA LEU A 429 -0.50 -10.80 23.67
C LEU A 429 0.16 -11.20 22.35
N GLN A 430 1.09 -10.39 21.86
CA GLN A 430 1.83 -10.62 20.61
C GLN A 430 3.33 -10.85 20.88
N ASN A 431 3.69 -11.47 22.01
CA ASN A 431 5.07 -11.61 22.45
C ASN A 431 5.97 -12.30 21.42
N ASP A 432 5.44 -13.24 20.63
CA ASP A 432 6.18 -13.91 19.55
C ASP A 432 6.70 -12.92 18.48
N TYR A 433 6.06 -11.77 18.35
CA TYR A 433 6.38 -10.75 17.34
C TYR A 433 6.93 -9.47 17.95
N LEU A 434 6.48 -9.07 19.13
CA LEU A 434 6.81 -7.80 19.79
C LEU A 434 7.77 -7.96 20.97
N GLY A 435 8.09 -9.19 21.39
CA GLY A 435 8.97 -9.47 22.51
C GLY A 435 10.44 -9.03 22.32
N TYR A 436 10.79 -8.48 21.16
CA TYR A 436 12.11 -7.87 20.91
C TYR A 436 12.22 -6.44 21.45
N LEU A 437 11.11 -5.81 21.82
CA LEU A 437 11.07 -4.46 22.41
C LEU A 437 11.51 -4.52 23.89
N ASN A 438 12.60 -3.87 24.22
CA ASN A 438 13.23 -3.84 25.56
C ASN A 438 12.93 -2.54 26.33
#